data_ad58f6b8861a6c144eb717d2b07535b3
#
_entry.id   ad58f6b8861a6c144eb717d2b07535b3
#
_cell.length_a   1.000
_cell.length_b   1.000
_cell.length_c   1.000
_cell.angle_alpha   90.00
_cell.angle_beta   90.00
_cell.angle_gamma   90.00
#
_symmetry.space_group_name_H-M   'P 1'
#
loop_
_entity.id
_entity.type
_entity.pdbx_description
1 polymer ?
#
loop_
_entity_poly.entity_id
_entity_poly.type
_entity_poly.pdbx_seq_one_letter_code
_entity_poly.pdbx_strand_id
1 'polypeptide(L)'
;MGSLRHRARRSRRPGGPGGTGEPDARARILDAAEELFARDGYEATPTAEIARLADVPKGLVFHYFPRKIDVLVALVDERTLVLEESPEAEAVPGDAAGALSRLARRLPIRASPAMRRILFREADTHGSVRARLGHLNGEIIRRARFALELARPGARGDAARLEVAAVTFAAVLLHQENLCQLTGHHIDPDAVAELIVHALA
;
A
#
# COMPACT_ATOMS: atom_id res chain seq x y z
N MET A 1 8.56 74.90 -4.29
CA MET A 1 8.07 74.10 -3.14
C MET A 1 7.53 72.80 -3.63
N GLY A 2 8.39 71.81 -3.64
CA GLY A 2 8.11 70.48 -4.19
C GLY A 2 7.85 69.49 -3.11
N SER A 3 6.74 68.79 -3.19
CA SER A 3 6.38 67.74 -2.27
C SER A 3 6.75 66.36 -2.88
N LEU A 4 7.75 65.72 -2.41
CA LEU A 4 8.20 64.36 -2.76
C LEU A 4 7.29 63.34 -2.06
N ARG A 5 6.43 62.68 -2.86
CA ARG A 5 5.65 61.53 -2.38
C ARG A 5 6.55 60.29 -2.38
N HIS A 6 6.92 59.82 -1.24
CA HIS A 6 7.61 58.55 -1.00
C HIS A 6 6.65 57.41 -1.24
N ARG A 7 6.93 56.62 -2.29
CA ARG A 7 6.18 55.42 -2.68
C ARG A 7 6.77 54.23 -1.86
N ALA A 8 6.11 53.88 -0.77
CA ALA A 8 6.48 52.72 0.03
C ALA A 8 6.40 51.43 -0.81
N ARG A 9 7.55 50.80 -1.01
CA ARG A 9 7.73 49.46 -1.56
C ARG A 9 7.19 48.48 -0.54
N ARG A 10 6.04 47.85 -0.81
CA ARG A 10 5.55 46.68 -0.07
C ARG A 10 6.51 45.52 -0.30
N SER A 11 7.31 45.20 0.70
CA SER A 11 8.09 43.99 0.77
C SER A 11 7.13 42.78 0.84
N ARG A 12 7.20 41.91 -0.15
CA ARG A 12 6.62 40.57 -0.07
C ARG A 12 7.31 39.80 1.02
N ARG A 13 6.62 39.48 2.10
CA ARG A 13 7.05 38.49 3.09
C ARG A 13 7.15 37.12 2.40
N PRO A 14 8.22 36.34 2.58
CA PRO A 14 8.23 34.95 2.19
C PRO A 14 7.28 34.20 3.14
N GLY A 15 6.30 33.49 2.57
CA GLY A 15 5.41 32.62 3.31
C GLY A 15 6.21 31.50 3.96
N GLY A 16 6.13 31.41 5.29
CA GLY A 16 6.69 30.32 6.08
C GLY A 16 5.92 29.02 5.86
N PRO A 17 6.53 27.86 6.14
CA PRO A 17 5.87 26.56 6.09
C PRO A 17 4.98 26.40 7.33
N GLY A 18 3.69 26.42 7.13
CA GLY A 18 2.73 26.28 8.23
C GLY A 18 1.30 26.30 7.70
N GLY A 19 0.89 25.27 7.00
CA GLY A 19 -0.48 25.07 6.53
C GLY A 19 -1.08 23.86 7.21
N THR A 20 -1.97 24.13 8.11
CA THR A 20 -2.90 23.22 8.74
C THR A 20 -3.82 22.57 7.69
N GLY A 21 -3.81 21.23 7.59
CA GLY A 21 -5.02 20.45 7.34
C GLY A 21 -5.50 20.24 5.90
N GLU A 22 -4.98 20.90 4.86
CA GLU A 22 -5.29 20.50 3.50
C GLU A 22 -4.34 19.42 3.00
N PRO A 23 -4.88 18.33 2.40
CA PRO A 23 -4.04 17.32 1.78
C PRO A 23 -3.12 17.97 0.74
N ASP A 24 -1.84 17.64 0.80
CA ASP A 24 -0.88 18.03 -0.24
C ASP A 24 -1.44 17.71 -1.64
N ALA A 25 -1.16 18.55 -2.62
CA ALA A 25 -1.63 18.38 -4.00
C ALA A 25 -1.32 16.97 -4.55
N ARG A 26 -0.19 16.39 -4.15
CA ARG A 26 0.18 15.03 -4.51
C ARG A 26 -0.79 14.00 -3.93
N ALA A 27 -1.19 14.13 -2.67
CA ALA A 27 -2.18 13.26 -2.04
C ALA A 27 -3.55 13.39 -2.71
N ARG A 28 -4.01 14.61 -3.02
CA ARG A 28 -5.27 14.83 -3.76
C ARG A 28 -5.27 14.20 -5.15
N ILE A 29 -4.15 14.25 -5.86
CA ILE A 29 -3.98 13.58 -7.16
C ILE A 29 -4.12 12.07 -7.01
N LEU A 30 -3.52 11.48 -5.99
CA LEU A 30 -3.60 10.02 -5.73
C LEU A 30 -5.01 9.61 -5.31
N ASP A 31 -5.69 10.38 -4.45
CA ASP A 31 -7.07 10.11 -4.05
C ASP A 31 -8.01 10.13 -5.27
N ALA A 32 -7.90 11.17 -6.11
CA ALA A 32 -8.67 11.29 -7.33
C ALA A 32 -8.38 10.17 -8.33
N ALA A 33 -7.12 9.77 -8.45
CA ALA A 33 -6.73 8.67 -9.33
C ALA A 33 -7.27 7.33 -8.85
N GLU A 34 -7.22 7.06 -7.53
CA GLU A 34 -7.78 5.84 -6.94
C GLU A 34 -9.28 5.73 -7.22
N GLU A 35 -10.03 6.82 -7.01
CA GLU A 35 -11.46 6.86 -7.26
C GLU A 35 -11.77 6.59 -8.74
N LEU A 36 -11.12 7.31 -9.65
CA LEU A 36 -11.35 7.19 -11.09
C LEU A 36 -10.93 5.82 -11.63
N PHE A 37 -9.77 5.31 -11.22
CA PHE A 37 -9.32 3.99 -11.63
C PHE A 37 -10.25 2.88 -11.11
N ALA A 38 -10.77 3.01 -9.90
CA ALA A 38 -11.72 2.05 -9.33
C ALA A 38 -13.06 2.07 -10.07
N ARG A 39 -13.54 3.23 -10.49
CA ARG A 39 -14.83 3.43 -11.16
C ARG A 39 -14.76 3.09 -12.65
N ASP A 40 -13.81 3.66 -13.35
CA ASP A 40 -13.76 3.66 -14.82
C ASP A 40 -12.70 2.68 -15.39
N GLY A 41 -11.78 2.23 -14.54
CA GLY A 41 -10.61 1.44 -14.93
C GLY A 41 -9.40 2.31 -15.29
N TYR A 42 -8.22 1.72 -15.23
CA TYR A 42 -6.96 2.44 -15.47
C TYR A 42 -6.88 2.98 -16.91
N GLU A 43 -7.14 2.14 -17.93
CA GLU A 43 -6.98 2.56 -19.32
C GLU A 43 -7.95 3.67 -19.73
N ALA A 44 -9.19 3.59 -19.29
CA ALA A 44 -10.23 4.56 -19.64
C ALA A 44 -10.11 5.90 -18.91
N THR A 45 -9.26 6.03 -17.89
CA THR A 45 -9.09 7.26 -17.11
C THR A 45 -8.03 8.17 -17.71
N PRO A 46 -8.40 9.36 -18.26
CA PRO A 46 -7.43 10.34 -18.70
C PRO A 46 -6.80 11.09 -17.52
N THR A 47 -5.53 11.47 -17.62
CA THR A 47 -4.86 12.31 -16.60
C THR A 47 -5.52 13.69 -16.41
N ALA A 48 -6.23 14.19 -17.43
CA ALA A 48 -6.99 15.43 -17.33
C ALA A 48 -8.18 15.31 -16.35
N GLU A 49 -8.84 14.16 -16.30
CA GLU A 49 -9.92 13.90 -15.34
C GLU A 49 -9.38 13.77 -13.91
N ILE A 50 -8.21 13.15 -13.74
CA ILE A 50 -7.52 13.11 -12.44
C ILE A 50 -7.23 14.54 -11.96
N ALA A 51 -6.69 15.39 -12.83
CA ALA A 51 -6.40 16.78 -12.50
C ALA A 51 -7.68 17.55 -12.10
N ARG A 52 -8.77 17.35 -12.85
CA ARG A 52 -10.06 17.97 -12.59
C ARG A 52 -10.66 17.54 -11.25
N LEU A 53 -10.65 16.24 -10.96
CA LEU A 53 -11.20 15.71 -9.70
C LEU A 53 -10.34 16.11 -8.49
N ALA A 54 -9.01 16.15 -8.66
CA ALA A 54 -8.07 16.58 -7.63
C ALA A 54 -8.06 18.11 -7.38
N ASP A 55 -8.79 18.87 -8.20
CA ASP A 55 -8.78 20.34 -8.20
C ASP A 55 -7.35 20.92 -8.26
N VAL A 56 -6.61 20.46 -9.29
CA VAL A 56 -5.25 20.94 -9.58
C VAL A 56 -5.05 21.22 -11.06
N PRO A 57 -4.15 22.13 -11.43
CA PRO A 57 -3.74 22.31 -12.81
C PRO A 57 -3.19 21.00 -13.42
N LYS A 58 -3.57 20.67 -14.67
CA LYS A 58 -3.08 19.46 -15.36
C LYS A 58 -1.55 19.36 -15.37
N GLY A 59 -0.84 20.49 -15.52
CA GLY A 59 0.61 20.53 -15.48
C GLY A 59 1.20 20.06 -14.15
N LEU A 60 0.47 20.23 -13.04
CA LEU A 60 0.91 19.78 -11.73
C LEU A 60 0.84 18.26 -11.60
N VAL A 61 -0.12 17.61 -12.25
CA VAL A 61 -0.15 16.14 -12.32
C VAL A 61 1.10 15.62 -13.00
N PHE A 62 1.49 16.18 -14.16
CA PHE A 62 2.71 15.78 -14.87
C PHE A 62 4.00 16.17 -14.15
N HIS A 63 3.97 17.19 -13.31
CA HIS A 63 5.09 17.54 -12.45
C HIS A 63 5.38 16.45 -11.41
N TYR A 64 4.34 15.91 -10.76
CA TYR A 64 4.49 14.83 -9.77
C TYR A 64 4.64 13.46 -10.42
N PHE A 65 3.95 13.23 -11.52
CA PHE A 65 3.84 11.94 -12.20
C PHE A 65 3.98 12.12 -13.71
N PRO A 66 5.21 12.02 -14.25
CA PRO A 66 5.48 12.25 -15.68
C PRO A 66 4.64 11.37 -16.61
N ARG A 67 4.23 10.19 -16.17
CA ARG A 67 3.39 9.26 -16.94
C ARG A 67 2.22 8.79 -16.09
N LYS A 68 1.10 8.42 -16.70
CA LYS A 68 -0.07 7.85 -16.00
C LYS A 68 0.29 6.62 -15.15
N ILE A 69 1.21 5.79 -15.65
CA ILE A 69 1.67 4.61 -14.92
C ILE A 69 2.40 4.98 -13.61
N ASP A 70 3.05 6.12 -13.55
CA ASP A 70 3.76 6.55 -12.34
C ASP A 70 2.78 6.89 -11.21
N VAL A 71 1.55 7.34 -11.55
CA VAL A 71 0.45 7.50 -10.59
C VAL A 71 0.04 6.13 -10.02
N LEU A 72 -0.10 5.12 -10.88
CA LEU A 72 -0.49 3.77 -10.44
C LEU A 72 0.57 3.14 -9.55
N VAL A 73 1.86 3.29 -9.89
CA VAL A 73 2.98 2.81 -9.05
C VAL A 73 2.98 3.51 -7.70
N ALA A 74 2.76 4.82 -7.66
CA ALA A 74 2.68 5.58 -6.41
C ALA A 74 1.48 5.15 -5.54
N LEU A 75 0.35 4.79 -6.15
CA LEU A 75 -0.79 4.21 -5.43
C LEU A 75 -0.42 2.87 -4.78
N VAL A 76 0.37 2.03 -5.46
CA VAL A 76 0.90 0.80 -4.84
C VAL A 76 1.71 1.15 -3.60
N ASP A 77 2.62 2.13 -3.72
CA ASP A 77 3.53 2.51 -2.63
C ASP A 77 2.80 3.08 -1.40
N GLU A 78 1.78 3.90 -1.62
CA GLU A 78 1.13 4.63 -0.53
C GLU A 78 -0.13 3.96 0.02
N ARG A 79 -0.80 3.12 -0.80
CA ARG A 79 -2.10 2.55 -0.43
C ARG A 79 -2.07 1.05 -0.14
N THR A 80 -1.01 0.35 -0.53
CA THR A 80 -1.01 -1.11 -0.36
C THR A 80 -0.36 -1.60 0.91
N LEU A 81 0.67 -0.94 1.42
CA LEU A 81 1.33 -1.43 2.62
C LEU A 81 2.11 -0.32 3.35
N VAL A 82 1.85 -0.16 4.63
CA VAL A 82 2.71 0.60 5.54
C VAL A 82 3.32 -0.40 6.52
N LEU A 83 4.56 -0.83 6.25
CA LEU A 83 5.33 -1.70 7.12
C LEU A 83 6.29 -0.84 7.96
N GLU A 84 5.76 -0.15 8.96
CA GLU A 84 6.54 0.79 9.77
C GLU A 84 7.26 0.13 10.95
N GLU A 85 6.89 -1.11 11.34
CA GLU A 85 7.42 -1.77 12.53
C GLU A 85 8.36 -2.93 12.20
N SER A 86 9.27 -3.20 13.14
CA SER A 86 10.18 -4.34 13.06
C SER A 86 9.44 -5.68 13.16
N PRO A 87 9.82 -6.69 12.35
CA PRO A 87 9.22 -8.04 12.40
C PRO A 87 9.28 -8.69 13.78
N GLU A 88 10.26 -8.32 14.62
CA GLU A 88 10.43 -8.84 15.98
C GLU A 88 9.24 -8.50 16.89
N ALA A 89 8.53 -7.40 16.62
CA ALA A 89 7.36 -6.99 17.41
C ALA A 89 6.19 -7.99 17.32
N GLU A 90 6.20 -8.89 16.37
CA GLU A 90 5.13 -9.86 16.12
C GLU A 90 5.42 -11.22 16.74
N ALA A 91 6.70 -11.54 16.96
CA ALA A 91 7.13 -12.86 17.36
C ALA A 91 7.22 -13.02 18.89
N VAL A 92 6.48 -13.98 19.43
CA VAL A 92 6.62 -14.45 20.81
C VAL A 92 7.06 -15.92 20.75
N PRO A 93 8.18 -16.31 21.39
CA PRO A 93 8.63 -17.70 21.42
C PRO A 93 7.54 -18.65 21.92
N GLY A 94 7.27 -19.72 21.17
CA GLY A 94 6.22 -20.68 21.48
C GLY A 94 4.81 -20.32 20.97
N ASP A 95 4.61 -19.10 20.44
CA ASP A 95 3.31 -18.63 19.96
C ASP A 95 3.36 -18.30 18.46
N ALA A 96 3.55 -19.32 17.63
CA ALA A 96 3.65 -19.15 16.18
C ALA A 96 2.33 -18.71 15.53
N ALA A 97 1.19 -19.22 16.00
CA ALA A 97 -0.12 -18.81 15.49
C ALA A 97 -0.40 -17.35 15.86
N GLY A 98 -0.17 -16.95 17.11
CA GLY A 98 -0.31 -15.57 17.54
C GLY A 98 0.63 -14.61 16.79
N ALA A 99 1.85 -15.06 16.43
CA ALA A 99 2.77 -14.25 15.62
C ALA A 99 2.20 -13.95 14.22
N LEU A 100 1.68 -14.96 13.51
CA LEU A 100 1.01 -14.76 12.22
C LEU A 100 -0.26 -13.92 12.35
N SER A 101 -1.06 -14.13 13.39
CA SER A 101 -2.27 -13.34 13.66
C SER A 101 -1.96 -11.87 13.92
N ARG A 102 -0.90 -11.57 14.68
CA ARG A 102 -0.45 -10.20 14.90
C ARG A 102 0.04 -9.55 13.60
N LEU A 103 0.79 -10.31 12.80
CA LEU A 103 1.21 -9.86 11.48
C LEU A 103 0.00 -9.53 10.60
N ALA A 104 -1.01 -10.39 10.51
CA ALA A 104 -2.22 -10.13 9.73
C ALA A 104 -2.94 -8.83 10.14
N ARG A 105 -3.07 -8.60 11.45
CA ARG A 105 -3.72 -7.39 11.97
C ARG A 105 -2.91 -6.11 11.75
N ARG A 106 -1.58 -6.22 11.66
CA ARG A 106 -0.66 -5.08 11.46
C ARG A 106 -0.37 -4.76 10.00
N LEU A 107 -0.80 -5.61 9.07
CA LEU A 107 -0.67 -5.38 7.64
C LEU A 107 -1.92 -4.65 7.09
N PRO A 108 -2.04 -3.32 7.25
CA PRO A 108 -3.16 -2.59 6.67
C PRO A 108 -2.98 -2.53 5.16
N ILE A 109 -3.66 -3.41 4.42
CA ILE A 109 -3.81 -3.25 2.98
C ILE A 109 -4.84 -2.15 2.77
N ARG A 110 -4.37 -0.92 2.61
CA ARG A 110 -5.23 0.28 2.48
C ARG A 110 -5.91 0.40 1.13
N ALA A 111 -5.42 -0.28 0.12
CA ALA A 111 -6.04 -0.26 -1.20
C ALA A 111 -7.45 -0.85 -1.16
N SER A 112 -8.40 -0.15 -1.78
CA SER A 112 -9.76 -0.67 -1.95
C SER A 112 -9.75 -1.99 -2.73
N PRO A 113 -10.77 -2.87 -2.56
CA PRO A 113 -10.85 -4.10 -3.34
C PRO A 113 -10.84 -3.85 -4.85
N ALA A 114 -11.47 -2.78 -5.32
CA ALA A 114 -11.45 -2.40 -6.72
C ALA A 114 -10.04 -2.03 -7.17
N MET A 115 -9.30 -1.25 -6.37
CA MET A 115 -7.92 -0.88 -6.66
C MET A 115 -7.02 -2.10 -6.69
N ARG A 116 -7.14 -3.04 -5.75
CA ARG A 116 -6.34 -4.28 -5.78
C ARG A 116 -6.53 -5.06 -7.07
N ARG A 117 -7.79 -5.22 -7.55
CA ARG A 117 -8.06 -5.89 -8.82
C ARG A 117 -7.40 -5.19 -10.01
N ILE A 118 -7.40 -3.85 -10.02
CA ILE A 118 -6.74 -3.07 -11.06
C ILE A 118 -5.23 -3.30 -11.01
N LEU A 119 -4.62 -3.21 -9.85
CA LEU A 119 -3.18 -3.41 -9.67
C LEU A 119 -2.73 -4.80 -10.16
N PHE A 120 -3.47 -5.85 -9.82
CA PHE A 120 -3.16 -7.20 -10.30
C PHE A 120 -3.30 -7.31 -11.82
N ARG A 121 -4.36 -6.75 -12.41
CA ARG A 121 -4.55 -6.73 -13.86
C ARG A 121 -3.45 -5.96 -14.58
N GLU A 122 -3.11 -4.78 -14.09
CA GLU A 122 -2.09 -3.95 -14.71
C GLU A 122 -0.67 -4.50 -14.52
N ALA A 123 -0.45 -5.37 -13.53
CA ALA A 123 0.81 -6.07 -13.36
C ALA A 123 1.13 -7.02 -14.52
N ASP A 124 0.12 -7.50 -15.26
CA ASP A 124 0.33 -8.35 -16.44
C ASP A 124 0.93 -7.56 -17.60
N THR A 125 0.57 -6.29 -17.73
CA THR A 125 0.98 -5.43 -18.85
C THR A 125 2.10 -4.46 -18.50
N HIS A 126 2.22 -4.08 -17.21
CA HIS A 126 3.17 -3.08 -16.74
C HIS A 126 4.22 -3.66 -15.80
N GLY A 127 5.46 -3.84 -16.31
CA GLY A 127 6.58 -4.41 -15.54
C GLY A 127 6.91 -3.63 -14.26
N SER A 128 6.72 -2.31 -14.22
CA SER A 128 6.92 -1.49 -13.02
C SER A 128 5.92 -1.82 -11.92
N VAL A 129 4.63 -2.01 -12.26
CA VAL A 129 3.59 -2.43 -11.31
C VAL A 129 3.87 -3.84 -10.81
N ARG A 130 4.21 -4.76 -11.72
CA ARG A 130 4.59 -6.15 -11.38
C ARG A 130 5.75 -6.19 -10.40
N ALA A 131 6.83 -5.46 -10.68
CA ALA A 131 8.00 -5.43 -9.82
C ALA A 131 7.66 -4.90 -8.42
N ARG A 132 6.81 -3.88 -8.33
CA ARG A 132 6.42 -3.29 -7.05
C ARG A 132 5.52 -4.22 -6.24
N LEU A 133 4.51 -4.83 -6.86
CA LEU A 133 3.67 -5.84 -6.21
C LEU A 133 4.49 -7.06 -5.77
N GLY A 134 5.42 -7.50 -6.61
CA GLY A 134 6.36 -8.59 -6.27
C GLY A 134 7.20 -8.27 -5.04
N HIS A 135 7.70 -7.02 -4.93
CA HIS A 135 8.43 -6.57 -3.76
C HIS A 135 7.57 -6.60 -2.49
N LEU A 136 6.34 -6.07 -2.57
CA LEU A 136 5.40 -6.08 -1.44
C LEU A 136 5.05 -7.50 -0.98
N ASN A 137 4.72 -8.38 -1.93
CA ASN A 137 4.42 -9.78 -1.63
C ASN A 137 5.61 -10.48 -0.99
N GLY A 138 6.82 -10.26 -1.53
CA GLY A 138 8.05 -10.79 -0.96
C GLY A 138 8.32 -10.29 0.47
N GLU A 139 7.96 -9.04 0.77
CA GLU A 139 8.09 -8.51 2.13
C GLU A 139 7.14 -9.19 3.12
N ILE A 140 5.89 -9.42 2.74
CA ILE A 140 4.93 -10.14 3.59
C ILE A 140 5.42 -11.58 3.86
N ILE A 141 5.89 -12.28 2.81
CA ILE A 141 6.42 -13.63 2.93
C ILE A 141 7.64 -13.65 3.87
N ARG A 142 8.59 -12.74 3.70
CA ARG A 142 9.77 -12.65 4.57
C ARG A 142 9.38 -12.43 6.04
N ARG A 143 8.42 -11.53 6.31
CA ARG A 143 7.94 -11.25 7.67
C ARG A 143 7.24 -12.46 8.29
N ALA A 144 6.35 -13.11 7.53
CA ALA A 144 5.67 -14.31 7.99
C ALA A 144 6.68 -15.44 8.32
N ARG A 145 7.65 -15.68 7.45
CA ARG A 145 8.71 -16.64 7.67
C ARG A 145 9.54 -16.30 8.92
N PHE A 146 9.96 -15.05 9.05
CA PHE A 146 10.75 -14.59 10.20
C PHE A 146 9.97 -14.74 11.52
N ALA A 147 8.68 -14.38 11.53
CA ALA A 147 7.82 -14.56 12.69
C ALA A 147 7.70 -16.04 13.08
N LEU A 148 7.57 -16.95 12.12
CA LEU A 148 7.55 -18.39 12.35
C LEU A 148 8.90 -18.92 12.88
N GLU A 149 10.02 -18.46 12.33
CA GLU A 149 11.37 -18.85 12.77
C GLU A 149 11.66 -18.44 14.23
N LEU A 150 11.24 -17.24 14.63
CA LEU A 150 11.38 -16.72 15.98
C LEU A 150 10.46 -17.44 16.97
N ALA A 151 9.23 -17.68 16.57
CA ALA A 151 8.23 -18.32 17.44
C ALA A 151 8.47 -19.83 17.60
N ARG A 152 9.18 -20.48 16.66
CA ARG A 152 9.52 -21.90 16.69
C ARG A 152 11.03 -22.15 16.49
N PRO A 153 11.87 -21.89 17.47
CA PRO A 153 13.33 -22.01 17.31
C PRO A 153 13.82 -23.41 16.88
N GLY A 154 13.05 -24.48 17.21
CA GLY A 154 13.34 -25.87 16.81
C GLY A 154 13.02 -26.17 15.33
N ALA A 155 12.24 -25.37 14.65
CA ALA A 155 11.82 -25.59 13.26
C ALA A 155 12.86 -25.13 12.22
N ARG A 156 13.97 -24.54 12.62
CA ARG A 156 15.03 -24.03 11.71
C ARG A 156 15.61 -25.08 10.77
N GLY A 157 15.46 -26.38 11.10
CA GLY A 157 15.89 -27.50 10.24
C GLY A 157 14.97 -27.76 9.04
N ASP A 158 13.77 -27.19 8.99
CA ASP A 158 12.79 -27.41 7.93
C ASP A 158 12.45 -26.10 7.17
N ALA A 159 13.47 -25.48 6.60
CA ALA A 159 13.36 -24.20 5.90
C ALA A 159 12.33 -24.23 4.75
N ALA A 160 12.18 -25.39 4.08
CA ALA A 160 11.24 -25.56 2.97
C ALA A 160 9.79 -25.51 3.46
N ARG A 161 9.47 -26.16 4.59
CA ARG A 161 8.11 -26.12 5.18
C ARG A 161 7.78 -24.74 5.69
N LEU A 162 8.73 -24.05 6.32
CA LEU A 162 8.53 -22.66 6.76
C LEU A 162 8.28 -21.71 5.58
N GLU A 163 8.98 -21.90 4.47
CA GLU A 163 8.75 -21.12 3.25
C GLU A 163 7.34 -21.37 2.70
N VAL A 164 6.91 -22.63 2.56
CA VAL A 164 5.55 -22.97 2.10
C VAL A 164 4.49 -22.38 3.03
N ALA A 165 4.69 -22.46 4.34
CA ALA A 165 3.76 -21.87 5.32
C ALA A 165 3.67 -20.34 5.18
N ALA A 166 4.80 -19.66 5.02
CA ALA A 166 4.84 -18.21 4.84
C ALA A 166 4.18 -17.76 3.53
N VAL A 167 4.45 -18.46 2.43
CA VAL A 167 3.82 -18.20 1.13
C VAL A 167 2.32 -18.44 1.19
N THR A 168 1.87 -19.55 1.81
CA THR A 168 0.45 -19.86 1.97
C THR A 168 -0.26 -18.79 2.78
N PHE A 169 0.32 -18.36 3.89
CA PHE A 169 -0.22 -17.30 4.73
C PHE A 169 -0.34 -15.98 3.96
N ALA A 170 0.73 -15.57 3.26
CA ALA A 170 0.72 -14.36 2.45
C ALA A 170 -0.34 -14.41 1.32
N ALA A 171 -0.47 -15.56 0.64
CA ALA A 171 -1.47 -15.73 -0.40
C ALA A 171 -2.90 -15.58 0.14
N VAL A 172 -3.20 -16.18 1.29
CA VAL A 172 -4.53 -16.02 1.93
C VAL A 172 -4.78 -14.57 2.29
N LEU A 173 -3.84 -13.88 2.95
CA LEU A 173 -3.99 -12.47 3.35
C LEU A 173 -4.27 -11.56 2.16
N LEU A 174 -3.58 -11.78 1.05
CA LEU A 174 -3.70 -10.93 -0.14
C LEU A 174 -5.00 -11.17 -0.92
N HIS A 175 -5.53 -12.40 -0.90
CA HIS A 175 -6.67 -12.79 -1.72
C HIS A 175 -7.99 -12.96 -0.97
N GLN A 176 -7.99 -13.00 0.37
CA GLN A 176 -9.19 -13.26 1.18
C GLN A 176 -10.36 -12.30 0.87
N GLU A 177 -10.07 -11.03 0.66
CA GLU A 177 -11.09 -10.02 0.35
C GLU A 177 -11.75 -10.26 -1.01
N ASN A 178 -10.94 -10.61 -2.04
CA ASN A 178 -11.47 -10.95 -3.35
C ASN A 178 -12.33 -12.22 -3.28
N LEU A 179 -11.89 -13.21 -2.51
CA LEU A 179 -12.65 -14.44 -2.31
C LEU A 179 -13.99 -14.15 -1.62
N CYS A 180 -13.97 -13.33 -0.57
CA CYS A 180 -15.18 -12.91 0.14
C CYS A 180 -16.18 -12.23 -0.81
N GLN A 181 -15.73 -11.29 -1.64
CA GLN A 181 -16.59 -10.60 -2.60
C GLN A 181 -17.19 -11.52 -3.69
N LEU A 182 -16.41 -12.50 -4.15
CA LEU A 182 -16.84 -13.40 -5.23
C LEU A 182 -17.76 -14.51 -4.74
N THR A 183 -17.55 -15.00 -3.52
CA THR A 183 -18.17 -16.23 -3.02
C THR A 183 -19.00 -16.05 -1.76
N GLY A 184 -18.88 -14.90 -1.10
CA GLY A 184 -19.45 -14.66 0.24
C GLY A 184 -18.69 -15.36 1.37
N HIS A 185 -17.64 -16.13 1.10
CA HIS A 185 -16.83 -16.80 2.12
C HIS A 185 -15.87 -15.81 2.78
N HIS A 186 -16.03 -15.64 4.08
CA HIS A 186 -15.08 -14.89 4.89
C HIS A 186 -14.05 -15.86 5.49
N ILE A 187 -12.77 -15.54 5.31
CA ILE A 187 -11.68 -16.29 5.90
C ILE A 187 -11.16 -15.52 7.11
N ASP A 188 -11.20 -16.16 8.28
CA ASP A 188 -10.59 -15.62 9.48
C ASP A 188 -9.07 -15.84 9.44
N PRO A 189 -8.26 -14.77 9.46
CA PRO A 189 -6.81 -14.88 9.46
C PRO A 189 -6.26 -15.65 10.67
N ASP A 190 -6.94 -15.59 11.82
CA ASP A 190 -6.52 -16.30 13.03
C ASP A 190 -6.69 -17.81 12.85
N ALA A 191 -7.82 -18.26 12.28
CA ALA A 191 -8.05 -19.66 11.95
C ALA A 191 -7.04 -20.19 10.92
N VAL A 192 -6.66 -19.35 9.95
CA VAL A 192 -5.61 -19.70 8.97
C VAL A 192 -4.25 -19.86 9.65
N ALA A 193 -3.91 -18.97 10.58
CA ALA A 193 -2.66 -19.04 11.32
C ALA A 193 -2.57 -20.33 12.15
N GLU A 194 -3.65 -20.68 12.85
CA GLU A 194 -3.74 -21.93 13.62
C GLU A 194 -3.58 -23.18 12.73
N LEU A 195 -4.30 -23.22 11.59
CA LEU A 195 -4.21 -24.33 10.64
C LEU A 195 -2.80 -24.50 10.08
N ILE A 196 -2.14 -23.40 9.68
CA ILE A 196 -0.77 -23.44 9.17
C ILE A 196 0.21 -23.95 10.23
N VAL A 197 0.10 -23.47 11.45
CA VAL A 197 1.00 -23.87 12.54
C VAL A 197 0.77 -25.31 12.94
N HIS A 198 -0.48 -25.78 12.94
CA HIS A 198 -0.80 -27.20 13.17
C HIS A 198 -0.17 -28.08 12.08
N ALA A 199 -0.21 -27.69 10.82
CA ALA A 199 0.43 -28.41 9.72
C ALA A 199 1.96 -28.44 9.79
N LEU A 200 2.57 -27.54 10.58
CA LEU A 200 4.02 -27.52 10.82
C LEU A 200 4.44 -28.40 12.02
N ALA A 201 3.49 -28.88 12.83
CA ALA A 201 3.77 -29.75 13.97
C ALA A 201 4.17 -31.13 13.52
#